data_de820fc32f75e7c87e68e3c7a5566c05
#
_entry.id   de820fc32f75e7c87e68e3c7a5566c05
#
_cell.length_a   1.000
_cell.length_b   1.000
_cell.length_c   1.000
_cell.angle_alpha   90.00
_cell.angle_beta   90.00
_cell.angle_gamma   90.00
#
_symmetry.space_group_name_H-M   'P 1'
#
loop_
_entity.id
_entity.type
_entity.pdbx_description
1 polymer ?
#
loop_
_entity_poly.entity_id
_entity_poly.type
_entity_poly.pdbx_seq_one_letter_code
_entity_poly.pdbx_strand_id
1 'polypeptide(L)'
;MPKYRKKIRSGDVYEVEEFYSPRTIGKKYERGRNENLTSEEQAKRNLQIARKKLTRIINVNFNGDDYFVLLTYGMEVSLEEARKLLANFLLRLKRYRKKNGFSELKYVAVTETQGKNGRVHHHIVMSGFEGLSMKEGLEILLEKWGHGTVLIKKLYKNQKDNRLASYISKENIRKGAKRWSTSRNLKKPEVKLEVIKETKRKVSLRPPKGFDVIVQTEDYFAEIGWVRYMKAVRRGGMDYGEYEGGAEKDAGNKNRQS
;
A
#
# COMPACT_ATOMS: atom_id res chain seq x y z
N MET A 1 8.86 -10.82 -28.01
CA MET A 1 9.14 -10.71 -26.56
C MET A 1 8.30 -11.73 -25.80
N PRO A 2 8.82 -12.39 -24.77
CA PRO A 2 8.02 -13.31 -23.96
C PRO A 2 6.91 -12.55 -23.21
N LYS A 3 5.73 -13.17 -23.17
CA LYS A 3 4.57 -12.69 -22.43
C LYS A 3 4.50 -13.40 -21.09
N TYR A 4 4.23 -12.66 -20.05
CA TYR A 4 4.18 -13.14 -18.68
C TYR A 4 2.79 -12.92 -18.08
N ARG A 5 2.37 -13.86 -17.25
CA ARG A 5 1.22 -13.71 -16.36
C ARG A 5 1.68 -13.78 -14.93
N LYS A 6 1.42 -12.72 -14.20
CA LYS A 6 1.74 -12.61 -12.79
C LYS A 6 0.45 -12.66 -11.99
N LYS A 7 0.28 -13.72 -11.19
CA LYS A 7 -0.83 -13.91 -10.28
C LYS A 7 -0.38 -13.51 -8.87
N ILE A 8 -1.16 -12.68 -8.20
CA ILE A 8 -0.81 -12.15 -6.88
C ILE A 8 -2.01 -12.37 -5.96
N ARG A 9 -1.77 -13.02 -4.82
CA ARG A 9 -2.76 -13.18 -3.77
C ARG A 9 -2.31 -12.43 -2.53
N SER A 10 -3.14 -11.49 -2.08
CA SER A 10 -2.89 -10.67 -0.90
C SER A 10 -4.15 -10.67 -0.01
N GLY A 11 -4.22 -11.64 0.92
CA GLY A 11 -5.42 -11.88 1.73
C GLY A 11 -6.62 -12.24 0.86
N ASP A 12 -7.68 -11.44 0.94
CA ASP A 12 -8.91 -11.61 0.16
C ASP A 12 -8.86 -10.96 -1.23
N VAL A 13 -7.73 -10.37 -1.62
CA VAL A 13 -7.52 -9.78 -2.94
C VAL A 13 -6.73 -10.71 -3.83
N TYR A 14 -7.21 -10.89 -5.06
CA TYR A 14 -6.55 -11.63 -6.13
C TYR A 14 -6.35 -10.72 -7.33
N GLU A 15 -5.09 -10.60 -7.79
CA GLU A 15 -4.73 -9.77 -8.93
C GLU A 15 -4.05 -10.61 -9.99
N VAL A 16 -4.31 -10.28 -11.26
CA VAL A 16 -3.60 -10.83 -12.41
C VAL A 16 -3.07 -9.69 -13.26
N GLU A 17 -1.78 -9.71 -13.55
CA GLU A 17 -1.11 -8.79 -14.44
C GLU A 17 -0.54 -9.59 -15.63
N GLU A 18 -0.95 -9.29 -16.86
CA GLU A 18 -0.32 -9.82 -18.08
C GLU A 18 0.46 -8.71 -18.78
N PHE A 19 1.72 -8.98 -19.07
CA PHE A 19 2.62 -8.00 -19.68
C PHE A 19 3.73 -8.69 -20.48
N TYR A 20 4.35 -7.92 -21.37
CA TYR A 20 5.54 -8.34 -22.10
C TYR A 20 6.79 -7.80 -21.42
N SER A 21 7.87 -8.55 -21.48
CA SER A 21 9.16 -8.11 -20.97
C SER A 21 10.29 -8.57 -21.88
N PRO A 22 11.21 -7.68 -22.30
CA PRO A 22 12.39 -8.07 -23.07
C PRO A 22 13.40 -8.86 -22.24
N ARG A 23 13.30 -8.76 -20.91
CA ARG A 23 14.17 -9.46 -19.97
C ARG A 23 13.56 -10.79 -19.55
N THR A 24 14.34 -11.87 -19.66
CA THR A 24 13.95 -13.16 -19.09
C THR A 24 13.90 -13.05 -17.57
N ILE A 25 12.72 -13.24 -16.99
CA ILE A 25 12.55 -13.15 -15.54
C ILE A 25 13.26 -14.34 -14.89
N GLY A 26 14.00 -14.06 -13.83
CA GLY A 26 14.85 -15.05 -13.13
C GLY A 26 16.32 -15.00 -13.50
N LYS A 27 16.70 -14.39 -14.62
CA LYS A 27 18.12 -14.12 -14.92
C LYS A 27 18.58 -12.83 -14.23
N LYS A 28 19.76 -12.88 -13.62
CA LYS A 28 20.42 -11.69 -13.11
C LYS A 28 21.04 -10.95 -14.30
N TYR A 29 20.69 -9.68 -14.45
CA TYR A 29 21.31 -8.78 -15.40
C TYR A 29 22.15 -7.78 -14.61
N GLU A 30 23.34 -7.46 -15.12
CA GLU A 30 24.13 -6.39 -14.54
C GLU A 30 23.35 -5.08 -14.57
N ARG A 31 23.34 -4.38 -13.44
CA ARG A 31 22.77 -3.05 -13.37
C ARG A 31 23.80 -2.07 -13.87
N GLY A 32 23.60 -1.51 -15.06
CA GLY A 32 24.34 -0.33 -15.50
C GLY A 32 24.25 0.80 -14.47
N ARG A 33 25.29 1.60 -14.33
CA ARG A 33 25.24 2.83 -13.52
C ARG A 33 24.13 3.72 -14.06
N ASN A 34 23.17 4.04 -13.20
CA ASN A 34 22.02 4.87 -13.56
C ASN A 34 22.42 6.33 -13.32
N GLU A 35 23.08 6.94 -14.26
CA GLU A 35 23.57 8.32 -14.19
C GLU A 35 22.45 9.35 -14.45
N ASN A 36 21.31 8.90 -14.96
CA ASN A 36 20.21 9.79 -15.30
C ASN A 36 19.32 10.09 -14.10
N LEU A 37 19.08 11.38 -13.87
CA LEU A 37 18.09 11.88 -12.95
C LEU A 37 16.72 11.29 -13.32
N THR A 38 16.01 10.71 -12.34
CA THR A 38 14.69 10.14 -12.53
C THR A 38 13.72 11.24 -12.98
N SER A 39 13.14 11.12 -14.16
CA SER A 39 12.12 12.05 -14.64
C SER A 39 10.91 12.07 -13.69
N GLU A 40 10.09 13.12 -13.72
CA GLU A 40 8.87 13.20 -12.91
C GLU A 40 7.92 12.04 -13.18
N GLU A 41 7.77 11.64 -14.46
CA GLU A 41 6.97 10.48 -14.85
C GLU A 41 7.47 9.18 -14.22
N GLN A 42 8.78 8.96 -14.23
CA GLN A 42 9.39 7.80 -13.61
C GLN A 42 9.19 7.84 -12.09
N ALA A 43 9.27 9.01 -11.46
CA ALA A 43 8.98 9.18 -10.04
C ALA A 43 7.51 8.86 -9.73
N LYS A 44 6.56 9.31 -10.54
CA LYS A 44 5.12 8.97 -10.44
C LYS A 44 4.89 7.46 -10.58
N ARG A 45 5.49 6.82 -11.59
CA ARG A 45 5.42 5.35 -11.78
C ARG A 45 6.00 4.59 -10.59
N ASN A 46 7.15 5.00 -10.09
CA ASN A 46 7.79 4.38 -8.92
C ASN A 46 6.91 4.53 -7.67
N LEU A 47 6.23 5.67 -7.52
CA LEU A 47 5.28 5.90 -6.42
C LEU A 47 4.08 4.94 -6.53
N GLN A 48 3.48 4.79 -7.71
CA GLN A 48 2.36 3.86 -7.92
C GLN A 48 2.76 2.41 -7.64
N ILE A 49 3.96 1.98 -8.08
CA ILE A 49 4.48 0.63 -7.76
C ILE A 49 4.67 0.45 -6.27
N ALA A 50 5.20 1.47 -5.59
CA ALA A 50 5.39 1.45 -4.16
C ALA A 50 4.05 1.36 -3.39
N ARG A 51 3.03 2.13 -3.83
CA ARG A 51 1.66 2.06 -3.30
C ARG A 51 1.07 0.67 -3.45
N LYS A 52 1.11 0.09 -4.66
CA LYS A 52 0.62 -1.28 -4.92
C LYS A 52 1.30 -2.30 -3.99
N LYS A 53 2.63 -2.22 -3.82
CA LYS A 53 3.37 -3.10 -2.90
C LYS A 53 2.89 -2.96 -1.46
N LEU A 54 2.71 -1.73 -0.99
CA LEU A 54 2.27 -1.46 0.36
C LEU A 54 0.84 -1.95 0.60
N THR A 55 -0.10 -1.66 -0.32
CA THR A 55 -1.47 -2.16 -0.26
C THR A 55 -1.50 -3.69 -0.14
N ARG A 56 -0.72 -4.39 -0.95
CA ARG A 56 -0.63 -5.85 -0.91
C ARG A 56 -0.11 -6.38 0.44
N ILE A 57 0.87 -5.70 1.04
CA ILE A 57 1.38 -6.03 2.38
C ILE A 57 0.30 -5.81 3.44
N ILE A 58 -0.43 -4.69 3.37
CA ILE A 58 -1.52 -4.39 4.31
C ILE A 58 -2.60 -5.47 4.20
N ASN A 59 -3.05 -5.79 3.00
CA ASN A 59 -4.10 -6.81 2.78
C ASN A 59 -3.75 -8.21 3.30
N VAL A 60 -2.46 -8.57 3.33
CA VAL A 60 -2.02 -9.88 3.85
C VAL A 60 -1.98 -9.92 5.37
N ASN A 61 -1.71 -8.78 6.02
CA ASN A 61 -1.30 -8.75 7.41
C ASN A 61 -2.32 -8.17 8.38
N PHE A 62 -3.28 -7.41 7.87
CA PHE A 62 -4.23 -6.68 8.70
C PHE A 62 -5.66 -6.95 8.29
N ASN A 63 -6.57 -6.90 9.26
CA ASN A 63 -8.01 -7.17 9.11
C ASN A 63 -8.86 -6.13 9.85
N GLY A 64 -10.17 -6.36 9.95
CA GLY A 64 -11.13 -5.44 10.57
C GLY A 64 -10.94 -5.18 12.07
N ASP A 65 -10.18 -6.03 12.76
CA ASP A 65 -9.91 -5.88 14.19
C ASP A 65 -8.64 -5.07 14.47
N ASP A 66 -7.87 -4.80 13.41
CA ASP A 66 -6.64 -4.01 13.49
C ASP A 66 -6.94 -2.50 13.46
N TYR A 67 -5.94 -1.69 13.79
CA TYR A 67 -6.10 -0.26 13.99
C TYR A 67 -5.40 0.56 12.91
N PHE A 68 -6.07 1.61 12.47
CA PHE A 68 -5.44 2.80 11.90
C PHE A 68 -5.25 3.82 13.02
N VAL A 69 -4.03 4.24 13.23
CA VAL A 69 -3.63 5.16 14.31
C VAL A 69 -3.02 6.41 13.69
N LEU A 70 -3.47 7.57 14.14
CA LEU A 70 -2.85 8.86 13.89
C LEU A 70 -2.23 9.37 15.19
N LEU A 71 -0.93 9.64 15.18
CA LEU A 71 -0.19 10.24 16.27
C LEU A 71 0.21 11.67 15.91
N THR A 72 -0.10 12.62 16.78
CA THR A 72 0.28 14.01 16.66
C THR A 72 1.12 14.44 17.85
N TYR A 73 1.67 15.65 17.79
CA TYR A 73 2.49 16.26 18.85
C TYR A 73 1.77 17.46 19.44
N GLY A 74 1.91 17.67 20.76
CA GLY A 74 1.39 18.84 21.45
C GLY A 74 2.24 20.09 21.17
N MET A 75 3.51 19.90 20.81
CA MET A 75 4.47 20.96 20.47
C MET A 75 5.12 20.66 19.11
N GLU A 76 5.84 21.62 18.57
CA GLU A 76 6.61 21.45 17.35
C GLU A 76 7.82 20.54 17.60
N VAL A 77 8.06 19.61 16.70
CA VAL A 77 9.19 18.66 16.76
C VAL A 77 9.88 18.57 15.40
N SER A 78 11.19 18.38 15.41
CA SER A 78 11.94 18.11 14.20
C SER A 78 11.60 16.72 13.62
N LEU A 79 11.80 16.54 12.32
CA LEU A 79 11.58 15.23 11.68
C LEU A 79 12.46 14.12 12.29
N GLU A 80 13.70 14.45 12.67
CA GLU A 80 14.62 13.50 13.28
C GLU A 80 14.13 13.06 14.66
N GLU A 81 13.75 14.02 15.49
CA GLU A 81 13.19 13.76 16.81
C GLU A 81 11.89 12.95 16.72
N ALA A 82 10.98 13.35 15.83
CA ALA A 82 9.75 12.62 15.58
C ALA A 82 9.99 11.15 15.23
N ARG A 83 10.99 10.83 14.42
CA ARG A 83 11.38 9.46 14.11
C ARG A 83 11.90 8.69 15.33
N LYS A 84 12.69 9.35 16.19
CA LYS A 84 13.17 8.75 17.46
C LYS A 84 12.01 8.46 18.41
N LEU A 85 11.08 9.41 18.56
CA LEU A 85 9.90 9.28 19.42
C LEU A 85 8.98 8.16 18.92
N LEU A 86 8.75 8.07 17.61
CA LEU A 86 8.00 6.96 16.99
C LEU A 86 8.68 5.61 17.26
N ALA A 87 9.99 5.51 17.09
CA ALA A 87 10.72 4.26 17.35
C ALA A 87 10.60 3.83 18.82
N ASN A 88 10.71 4.78 19.75
CA ASN A 88 10.53 4.52 21.18
C ASN A 88 9.11 4.08 21.53
N PHE A 89 8.10 4.72 20.93
CA PHE A 89 6.70 4.32 21.06
C PHE A 89 6.48 2.87 20.61
N LEU A 90 6.93 2.53 19.42
CA LEU A 90 6.82 1.17 18.89
C LEU A 90 7.55 0.13 19.77
N LEU A 91 8.68 0.51 20.35
CA LEU A 91 9.41 -0.36 21.29
C LEU A 91 8.65 -0.55 22.61
N ARG A 92 8.07 0.53 23.17
CA ARG A 92 7.20 0.45 24.36
C ARG A 92 5.99 -0.46 24.12
N LEU A 93 5.34 -0.33 22.97
CA LEU A 93 4.22 -1.19 22.59
C LEU A 93 4.62 -2.66 22.45
N LYS A 94 5.76 -2.95 21.83
CA LYS A 94 6.27 -4.33 21.73
C LYS A 94 6.49 -4.95 23.11
N ARG A 95 7.12 -4.20 24.04
CA ARG A 95 7.36 -4.65 25.42
C ARG A 95 6.04 -4.86 26.17
N TYR A 96 5.09 -3.92 26.04
CA TYR A 96 3.78 -4.02 26.65
C TYR A 96 3.02 -5.27 26.18
N ARG A 97 2.96 -5.49 24.85
CA ARG A 97 2.31 -6.66 24.26
C ARG A 97 2.90 -7.97 24.78
N LYS A 98 4.25 -8.08 24.76
CA LYS A 98 4.94 -9.26 25.29
C LYS A 98 4.63 -9.53 26.77
N LYS A 99 4.62 -8.47 27.61
CA LYS A 99 4.34 -8.57 29.04
C LYS A 99 2.90 -9.04 29.33
N ASN A 100 1.94 -8.63 28.50
CA ASN A 100 0.50 -8.91 28.71
C ASN A 100 -0.01 -10.05 27.82
N GLY A 101 0.83 -10.84 27.18
CA GLY A 101 0.42 -12.03 26.43
C GLY A 101 -0.25 -11.76 25.09
N PHE A 102 -0.21 -10.53 24.56
CA PHE A 102 -0.74 -10.22 23.22
C PHE A 102 0.19 -10.75 22.12
N SER A 103 -0.38 -10.99 20.95
CA SER A 103 0.41 -11.35 19.76
C SER A 103 1.48 -10.30 19.44
N GLU A 104 2.52 -10.69 18.70
CA GLU A 104 3.57 -9.76 18.30
C GLU A 104 3.02 -8.57 17.50
N LEU A 105 3.51 -7.37 17.81
CA LEU A 105 3.14 -6.14 17.12
C LEU A 105 3.53 -6.21 15.64
N LYS A 106 2.52 -6.20 14.77
CA LYS A 106 2.68 -5.89 13.35
C LYS A 106 2.35 -4.43 13.12
N TYR A 107 3.12 -3.76 12.27
CA TYR A 107 2.81 -2.37 11.90
C TYR A 107 3.40 -1.99 10.55
N VAL A 108 2.76 -0.99 9.95
CA VAL A 108 3.25 -0.14 8.86
C VAL A 108 3.08 1.29 9.31
N ALA A 109 4.15 2.07 9.33
CA ALA A 109 4.11 3.46 9.80
C ALA A 109 4.72 4.41 8.78
N VAL A 110 4.10 5.57 8.61
CA VAL A 110 4.56 6.69 7.79
C VAL A 110 4.61 7.94 8.63
N THR A 111 5.68 8.70 8.49
CA THR A 111 5.81 10.05 9.07
C THR A 111 5.51 11.06 7.97
N GLU A 112 4.53 11.91 8.20
CA GLU A 112 4.13 13.01 7.30
C GLU A 112 4.61 14.34 7.88
N THR A 113 5.19 15.21 7.03
CA THR A 113 5.77 16.51 7.44
C THR A 113 4.98 17.70 6.89
N GLN A 114 4.02 17.45 5.98
CA GLN A 114 3.26 18.49 5.26
C GLN A 114 1.76 18.43 5.57
N GLY A 115 1.38 18.13 6.80
CA GLY A 115 -0.02 18.26 7.22
C GLY A 115 -0.55 19.68 6.99
N LYS A 116 -1.89 19.88 7.07
CA LYS A 116 -2.56 21.18 6.83
C LYS A 116 -1.89 22.37 7.54
N ASN A 117 -1.13 22.13 8.60
CA ASN A 117 -0.41 23.15 9.39
C ASN A 117 1.11 22.96 9.41
N GLY A 118 1.70 22.18 8.49
CA GLY A 118 3.14 21.91 8.46
C GLY A 118 3.68 21.04 9.61
N ARG A 119 2.81 20.58 10.52
CA ARG A 119 3.23 19.81 11.69
C ARG A 119 3.49 18.35 11.36
N VAL A 120 4.54 17.81 11.95
CA VAL A 120 4.86 16.37 11.82
C VAL A 120 3.81 15.52 12.50
N HIS A 121 3.38 14.45 11.84
CA HIS A 121 2.49 13.43 12.41
C HIS A 121 2.78 12.05 11.82
N HIS A 122 2.25 11.01 12.46
CA HIS A 122 2.45 9.64 12.02
C HIS A 122 1.13 8.96 11.73
N HIS A 123 1.05 8.32 10.57
CA HIS A 123 -0.01 7.38 10.23
C HIS A 123 0.51 5.95 10.41
N ILE A 124 -0.19 5.14 11.19
CA ILE A 124 0.22 3.78 11.50
C ILE A 124 -0.95 2.84 11.26
N VAL A 125 -0.70 1.76 10.51
CA VAL A 125 -1.56 0.58 10.56
C VAL A 125 -0.88 -0.42 11.47
N MET A 126 -1.59 -0.93 12.45
CA MET A 126 -1.02 -1.86 13.43
C MET A 126 -2.04 -2.88 13.93
N SER A 127 -1.52 -4.02 14.41
CA SER A 127 -2.37 -5.02 15.05
C SER A 127 -3.13 -4.44 16.24
N GLY A 128 -4.44 -4.73 16.28
CA GLY A 128 -5.29 -4.43 17.42
C GLY A 128 -4.87 -5.20 18.68
N PHE A 129 -5.52 -4.95 19.78
CA PHE A 129 -5.35 -5.70 21.03
C PHE A 129 -6.46 -6.73 21.13
N GLU A 130 -6.12 -8.00 21.13
CA GLU A 130 -7.04 -9.11 21.15
C GLU A 130 -7.85 -9.09 22.45
N GLY A 131 -9.19 -9.15 22.36
CA GLY A 131 -10.08 -9.18 23.51
C GLY A 131 -10.36 -7.83 24.17
N LEU A 132 -9.69 -6.74 23.75
CA LEU A 132 -9.95 -5.40 24.27
C LEU A 132 -10.93 -4.61 23.40
N SER A 133 -11.69 -3.73 24.05
CA SER A 133 -12.49 -2.71 23.39
C SER A 133 -11.61 -1.63 22.73
N MET A 134 -12.19 -0.85 21.81
CA MET A 134 -11.47 0.29 21.23
C MET A 134 -11.06 1.33 22.28
N LYS A 135 -11.87 1.51 23.33
CA LYS A 135 -11.58 2.47 24.41
C LYS A 135 -10.32 2.05 25.16
N GLU A 136 -10.26 0.79 25.62
CA GLU A 136 -9.08 0.24 26.31
C GLU A 136 -7.84 0.28 25.42
N GLY A 137 -7.98 -0.06 24.14
CA GLY A 137 -6.90 0.06 23.17
C GLY A 137 -6.40 1.50 23.01
N LEU A 138 -7.29 2.50 22.98
CA LEU A 138 -6.94 3.92 22.92
C LEU A 138 -6.19 4.37 24.19
N GLU A 139 -6.67 3.98 25.36
CA GLU A 139 -6.04 4.32 26.66
C GLU A 139 -4.60 3.81 26.73
N ILE A 140 -4.36 2.56 26.29
CA ILE A 140 -3.01 1.99 26.19
C ILE A 140 -2.14 2.80 25.22
N LEU A 141 -2.67 3.16 24.05
CA LEU A 141 -1.91 3.90 23.04
C LEU A 141 -1.57 5.32 23.51
N LEU A 142 -2.51 6.00 24.20
CA LEU A 142 -2.29 7.31 24.78
C LEU A 142 -1.19 7.29 25.85
N GLU A 143 -1.26 6.32 26.78
CA GLU A 143 -0.24 6.13 27.82
C GLU A 143 1.15 5.87 27.21
N LYS A 144 1.21 5.03 26.18
CA LYS A 144 2.51 4.69 25.56
C LYS A 144 3.02 5.78 24.62
N TRP A 145 2.14 6.63 24.08
CA TRP A 145 2.56 7.75 23.24
C TRP A 145 3.12 8.91 24.07
N GLY A 146 2.31 9.55 24.90
CA GLY A 146 2.73 10.57 25.84
C GLY A 146 3.24 11.90 25.24
N HIS A 147 3.16 12.13 23.93
CA HIS A 147 3.72 13.31 23.25
C HIS A 147 2.65 14.18 22.58
N GLY A 148 1.38 13.82 22.68
CA GLY A 148 0.28 14.55 22.07
C GLY A 148 -0.95 13.65 21.86
N THR A 149 -1.74 13.95 20.82
CA THR A 149 -3.01 13.25 20.59
C THR A 149 -2.84 11.93 19.86
N VAL A 150 -3.66 10.96 20.24
CA VAL A 150 -3.81 9.68 19.55
C VAL A 150 -5.24 9.58 19.05
N LEU A 151 -5.41 9.36 17.75
CA LEU A 151 -6.72 9.01 17.18
C LEU A 151 -6.62 7.59 16.62
N ILE A 152 -7.64 6.77 16.92
CA ILE A 152 -7.70 5.41 16.41
C ILE A 152 -8.99 5.17 15.63
N LYS A 153 -8.93 4.31 14.63
CA LYS A 153 -10.06 3.76 13.90
C LYS A 153 -9.82 2.28 13.64
N LYS A 154 -10.87 1.45 13.72
CA LYS A 154 -10.77 0.07 13.23
C LYS A 154 -10.61 0.07 11.71
N LEU A 155 -9.85 -0.90 11.19
CA LEU A 155 -9.79 -1.18 9.76
C LEU A 155 -11.06 -1.94 9.38
N TYR A 156 -12.13 -1.22 9.05
CA TYR A 156 -13.39 -1.88 8.68
C TYR A 156 -13.22 -2.71 7.41
N LYS A 157 -13.93 -3.86 7.36
CA LYS A 157 -14.01 -4.72 6.17
C LYS A 157 -14.47 -3.97 4.92
N ASN A 158 -15.20 -2.86 5.07
CA ASN A 158 -15.84 -2.09 4.01
C ASN A 158 -15.11 -0.79 3.64
N GLN A 159 -13.89 -0.54 4.14
CA GLN A 159 -13.17 0.64 3.71
C GLN A 159 -12.46 0.36 2.39
N LYS A 160 -12.74 1.20 1.40
CA LYS A 160 -12.06 1.32 0.09
C LYS A 160 -10.55 1.62 0.29
N ASP A 161 -9.79 0.64 0.79
CA ASP A 161 -8.50 0.86 1.44
C ASP A 161 -7.30 1.04 0.51
N ASN A 162 -7.54 1.37 -0.76
CA ASN A 162 -6.54 2.13 -1.50
C ASN A 162 -6.26 3.49 -0.86
N ARG A 163 -7.19 4.02 -0.05
CA ARG A 163 -7.01 5.28 0.68
C ARG A 163 -5.88 5.20 1.70
N LEU A 164 -5.75 4.10 2.45
CA LEU A 164 -4.70 3.98 3.45
C LEU A 164 -3.31 4.00 2.81
N ALA A 165 -3.10 3.19 1.77
CA ALA A 165 -1.85 3.22 1.01
C ALA A 165 -1.65 4.57 0.29
N SER A 166 -2.72 5.26 -0.13
CA SER A 166 -2.63 6.59 -0.73
C SER A 166 -2.35 7.69 0.30
N TYR A 167 -2.95 7.63 1.49
CA TYR A 167 -2.59 8.52 2.60
C TYR A 167 -1.15 8.34 3.01
N ILE A 168 -0.73 7.09 3.18
CA ILE A 168 0.63 6.70 3.53
C ILE A 168 1.66 7.15 2.47
N SER A 169 1.23 7.54 1.27
CA SER A 169 2.13 7.85 0.17
C SER A 169 1.92 9.24 -0.46
N LYS A 170 1.11 10.10 0.15
CA LYS A 170 0.84 11.46 -0.39
C LYS A 170 2.03 12.39 -0.34
N GLU A 171 3.00 12.15 0.53
CA GLU A 171 4.12 13.06 0.69
C GLU A 171 5.14 13.00 -0.45
N ASN A 172 5.59 14.18 -0.84
CA ASN A 172 6.80 14.40 -1.64
C ASN A 172 8.03 14.00 -0.82
N ILE A 173 8.40 12.74 -0.90
CA ILE A 173 9.56 12.24 -0.16
C ILE A 173 10.83 12.67 -0.90
N ARG A 174 11.75 13.27 -0.17
CA ARG A 174 13.10 13.59 -0.67
C ARG A 174 13.70 12.36 -1.35
N LYS A 175 14.38 12.56 -2.48
CA LYS A 175 15.10 11.54 -3.23
C LYS A 175 15.91 10.65 -2.28
N GLY A 176 15.70 9.33 -2.33
CA GLY A 176 16.43 8.36 -1.50
C GLY A 176 15.88 8.10 -0.09
N ALA A 177 14.92 8.89 0.41
CA ALA A 177 14.36 8.66 1.73
C ALA A 177 13.39 7.46 1.76
N LYS A 178 13.43 6.72 2.86
CA LYS A 178 12.52 5.59 3.10
C LYS A 178 11.10 6.11 3.31
N ARG A 179 10.15 5.65 2.49
CA ARG A 179 8.77 6.14 2.47
C ARG A 179 7.93 5.70 3.66
N TRP A 180 8.21 4.52 4.22
CA TRP A 180 7.53 3.96 5.38
C TRP A 180 8.45 3.03 6.14
N SER A 181 8.13 2.78 7.40
CA SER A 181 8.74 1.75 8.23
C SER A 181 7.75 0.61 8.47
N THR A 182 8.27 -0.61 8.62
CA THR A 182 7.44 -1.79 8.87
C THR A 182 8.06 -2.66 9.96
N SER A 183 7.22 -3.40 10.68
CA SER A 183 7.70 -4.49 11.49
C SER A 183 8.31 -5.60 10.61
N ARG A 184 9.22 -6.41 11.18
CA ARG A 184 9.93 -7.46 10.43
C ARG A 184 9.10 -8.74 10.23
N ASN A 185 8.05 -8.92 11.03
CA ASN A 185 7.18 -10.10 11.05
C ASN A 185 5.99 -10.02 10.07
N LEU A 186 6.00 -9.09 9.11
CA LEU A 186 4.98 -9.00 8.07
C LEU A 186 5.15 -10.09 7.03
N LYS A 187 4.05 -10.79 6.73
CA LYS A 187 3.96 -11.76 5.63
C LYS A 187 3.96 -11.03 4.28
N LYS A 188 4.58 -11.64 3.29
CA LYS A 188 4.55 -11.15 1.91
C LYS A 188 3.36 -11.72 1.16
N PRO A 189 2.82 -11.03 0.12
CA PRO A 189 1.81 -11.60 -0.76
C PRO A 189 2.38 -12.80 -1.52
N GLU A 190 1.52 -13.76 -1.82
CA GLU A 190 1.87 -14.88 -2.69
C GLU A 190 1.94 -14.39 -4.14
N VAL A 191 3.04 -14.68 -4.81
CA VAL A 191 3.26 -14.27 -6.21
C VAL A 191 3.65 -15.48 -7.04
N LYS A 192 2.86 -15.78 -8.08
CA LYS A 192 3.19 -16.78 -9.10
C LYS A 192 3.40 -16.07 -10.42
N LEU A 193 4.48 -16.40 -11.10
CA LEU A 193 4.83 -15.86 -12.40
C LEU A 193 4.95 -16.99 -13.40
N GLU A 194 4.22 -16.87 -14.51
CA GLU A 194 4.14 -17.86 -15.56
C GLU A 194 4.49 -17.21 -16.90
N VAL A 195 5.26 -17.90 -17.74
CA VAL A 195 5.39 -17.54 -19.16
C VAL A 195 4.17 -18.08 -19.88
N ILE A 196 3.48 -17.24 -20.64
CA ILE A 196 2.31 -17.65 -21.39
C ILE A 196 2.58 -17.53 -22.89
N LYS A 197 2.07 -18.51 -23.65
CA LYS A 197 2.09 -18.42 -25.11
C LYS A 197 0.97 -17.47 -25.56
N GLU A 198 1.27 -16.65 -26.53
CA GLU A 198 0.24 -15.82 -27.14
C GLU A 198 -0.72 -16.70 -27.90
N THR A 199 -2.01 -16.60 -27.59
CA THR A 199 -3.07 -17.29 -28.31
C THR A 199 -3.81 -16.26 -29.16
N LYS A 200 -4.15 -16.61 -30.41
CA LYS A 200 -4.98 -15.76 -31.30
C LYS A 200 -6.37 -15.50 -30.71
N ARG A 201 -6.83 -16.37 -29.80
CA ARG A 201 -8.10 -16.19 -29.09
C ARG A 201 -7.93 -15.28 -27.88
N LYS A 202 -8.76 -14.25 -27.83
CA LYS A 202 -8.89 -13.39 -26.65
C LYS A 202 -9.53 -14.20 -25.52
N VAL A 203 -8.71 -14.68 -24.59
CA VAL A 203 -9.20 -15.37 -23.39
C VAL A 203 -9.34 -14.34 -22.29
N SER A 204 -10.56 -14.10 -21.80
CA SER A 204 -10.78 -13.19 -20.67
C SER A 204 -10.08 -13.70 -19.40
N LEU A 205 -9.54 -12.78 -18.61
CA LEU A 205 -9.04 -13.12 -17.30
C LEU A 205 -10.21 -13.52 -16.40
N ARG A 206 -10.07 -14.67 -15.71
CA ARG A 206 -11.08 -15.15 -14.76
C ARG A 206 -10.45 -15.30 -13.37
N PRO A 207 -11.13 -14.84 -12.33
CA PRO A 207 -10.67 -15.06 -10.97
C PRO A 207 -10.92 -16.51 -10.54
N PRO A 208 -10.30 -16.97 -9.44
CA PRO A 208 -10.65 -18.23 -8.81
C PRO A 208 -12.12 -18.25 -8.36
N LYS A 209 -12.66 -19.48 -8.19
CA LYS A 209 -14.02 -19.66 -7.62
C LYS A 209 -14.14 -18.94 -6.28
N GLY A 210 -15.24 -18.23 -6.07
CA GLY A 210 -15.50 -17.48 -4.84
C GLY A 210 -14.88 -16.07 -4.80
N PHE A 211 -14.41 -15.55 -5.96
CA PHE A 211 -13.96 -14.16 -6.09
C PHE A 211 -14.80 -13.43 -7.14
N ASP A 212 -15.11 -12.17 -6.88
CA ASP A 212 -15.78 -11.27 -7.80
C ASP A 212 -14.80 -10.26 -8.37
N VAL A 213 -14.89 -10.01 -9.68
CA VAL A 213 -14.03 -9.03 -10.36
C VAL A 213 -14.51 -7.62 -10.03
N ILE A 214 -13.62 -6.78 -9.53
CA ILE A 214 -13.89 -5.38 -9.22
C ILE A 214 -13.22 -4.39 -10.18
N VAL A 215 -12.12 -4.80 -10.81
CA VAL A 215 -11.43 -4.01 -11.84
C VAL A 215 -10.91 -4.95 -12.91
N GLN A 216 -11.15 -4.64 -14.17
CA GLN A 216 -10.50 -5.29 -15.30
C GLN A 216 -10.19 -4.24 -16.35
N THR A 217 -8.91 -4.16 -16.75
CA THR A 217 -8.44 -3.31 -17.84
C THR A 217 -7.70 -4.12 -18.88
N GLU A 218 -7.76 -3.69 -20.12
CA GLU A 218 -7.09 -4.29 -21.24
C GLU A 218 -6.67 -3.18 -22.21
N ASP A 219 -5.37 -2.99 -22.36
CA ASP A 219 -4.78 -1.97 -23.20
C ASP A 219 -3.90 -2.63 -24.28
N TYR A 220 -4.01 -2.14 -25.51
CA TYR A 220 -3.18 -2.58 -26.63
C TYR A 220 -2.12 -1.53 -26.95
N PHE A 221 -0.87 -1.97 -27.02
CA PHE A 221 0.28 -1.14 -27.41
C PHE A 221 0.94 -1.77 -28.63
N ALA A 222 1.14 -0.99 -29.69
CA ALA A 222 1.66 -1.51 -30.96
C ALA A 222 3.03 -2.20 -30.80
N GLU A 223 3.89 -1.69 -29.91
CA GLU A 223 5.25 -2.23 -29.73
C GLU A 223 5.29 -3.47 -28.81
N ILE A 224 4.34 -3.61 -27.90
CA ILE A 224 4.37 -4.66 -26.86
C ILE A 224 3.14 -5.56 -26.84
N GLY A 225 2.09 -5.25 -27.64
CA GLY A 225 0.84 -6.00 -27.69
C GLY A 225 -0.07 -5.75 -26.47
N TRP A 226 -0.92 -6.72 -26.14
CA TRP A 226 -1.93 -6.61 -25.08
C TRP A 226 -1.33 -6.64 -23.68
N VAL A 227 -1.62 -5.62 -22.90
CA VAL A 227 -1.38 -5.56 -21.44
C VAL A 227 -2.73 -5.65 -20.75
N ARG A 228 -2.86 -6.58 -19.81
CA ARG A 228 -4.11 -6.84 -19.11
C ARG A 228 -3.92 -6.80 -17.60
N TYR A 229 -4.91 -6.27 -16.92
CA TYR A 229 -4.95 -6.27 -15.46
C TYR A 229 -6.34 -6.68 -14.98
N MET A 230 -6.39 -7.53 -13.97
CA MET A 230 -7.61 -7.88 -13.28
C MET A 230 -7.38 -7.83 -11.78
N LYS A 231 -8.33 -7.26 -11.04
CA LYS A 231 -8.39 -7.32 -9.59
C LYS A 231 -9.74 -7.90 -9.17
N ALA A 232 -9.71 -8.90 -8.32
CA ALA A 232 -10.90 -9.57 -7.80
C ALA A 232 -10.80 -9.69 -6.27
N VAL A 233 -11.95 -9.79 -5.61
CA VAL A 233 -12.09 -9.87 -4.17
C VAL A 233 -12.90 -11.11 -3.81
N ARG A 234 -12.57 -11.77 -2.70
CA ARG A 234 -13.28 -12.92 -2.18
C ARG A 234 -14.71 -12.52 -1.79
N ARG A 235 -15.70 -13.31 -2.20
CA ARG A 235 -17.11 -13.17 -1.78
C ARG A 235 -17.24 -13.28 -0.27
N GLY A 236 -17.97 -12.34 0.35
CA GLY A 236 -18.07 -12.25 1.82
C GLY A 236 -16.78 -11.85 2.52
N GLY A 237 -15.73 -11.57 1.75
CA GLY A 237 -14.51 -10.92 2.22
C GLY A 237 -14.71 -9.41 2.42
N MET A 238 -13.63 -8.65 2.49
CA MET A 238 -13.69 -7.18 2.56
C MET A 238 -14.44 -6.63 1.34
N ASP A 239 -15.49 -5.84 1.56
CA ASP A 239 -16.13 -5.06 0.50
C ASP A 239 -15.20 -3.93 0.07
N TYR A 240 -14.57 -4.12 -1.05
CA TYR A 240 -13.73 -3.10 -1.71
C TYR A 240 -14.63 -2.24 -2.62
N GLY A 241 -15.66 -1.60 -2.11
CA GLY A 241 -16.58 -0.78 -2.86
C GLY A 241 -16.01 -0.14 -4.13
N GLU A 242 -16.86 0.25 -5.06
CA GLU A 242 -16.56 0.69 -6.42
C GLU A 242 -15.28 1.53 -6.56
N TYR A 243 -14.38 1.07 -7.41
CA TYR A 243 -13.19 1.78 -7.81
C TYR A 243 -13.63 2.84 -8.83
N GLU A 244 -13.95 4.05 -8.36
CA GLU A 244 -13.93 5.19 -9.26
C GLU A 244 -12.49 5.34 -9.76
N GLY A 245 -12.23 4.77 -10.92
CA GLY A 245 -11.04 5.04 -11.71
C GLY A 245 -11.04 6.53 -12.00
N GLY A 246 -10.26 7.29 -11.27
CA GLY A 246 -9.95 8.67 -11.61
C GLY A 246 -9.18 8.67 -12.92
N ALA A 247 -9.89 8.57 -14.04
CA ALA A 247 -9.46 9.15 -15.28
C ALA A 247 -9.51 10.67 -15.03
N GLU A 248 -8.37 11.28 -14.74
CA GLU A 248 -8.20 12.72 -14.95
C GLU A 248 -8.58 12.96 -16.40
N LYS A 249 -9.76 13.52 -16.62
CA LYS A 249 -10.12 14.14 -17.89
C LYS A 249 -9.11 15.26 -18.08
N ASP A 250 -8.20 15.08 -19.02
CA ASP A 250 -7.42 16.15 -19.61
C ASP A 250 -8.41 17.23 -20.04
N ALA A 251 -8.41 18.34 -19.32
CA ALA A 251 -9.07 19.57 -19.76
C ALA A 251 -8.29 20.07 -20.96
N GLY A 252 -8.71 19.56 -22.13
CA GLY A 252 -8.21 19.98 -23.43
C GLY A 252 -8.40 21.49 -23.58
N ASN A 253 -7.29 22.13 -23.75
CA ASN A 253 -7.08 23.49 -24.19
C ASN A 253 -7.97 23.83 -25.40
N LYS A 254 -9.05 24.56 -25.19
CA LYS A 254 -9.82 25.28 -26.24
C LYS A 254 -9.45 26.74 -26.20
N ASN A 255 -8.28 27.08 -26.70
CA ASN A 255 -8.05 28.40 -27.28
C ASN A 255 -8.18 28.28 -28.80
N ARG A 256 -9.31 28.71 -29.35
CA ARG A 256 -9.46 29.16 -30.74
C ARG A 256 -10.24 30.46 -30.77
N GLN A 257 -9.52 31.48 -31.18
CA GLN A 257 -9.85 32.55 -32.08
C GLN A 257 -11.19 33.33 -31.88
N SER A 258 -11.09 34.54 -31.54
CA SER A 258 -11.44 35.70 -32.34
C SER A 258 -10.95 36.96 -31.67
#